data_b6e93ba7402d4796a2dee21e1def9343
#
_entry.id   b6e93ba7402d4796a2dee21e1def9343
#
_cell.length_a   1.000
_cell.length_b   1.000
_cell.length_c   1.000
_cell.angle_alpha   90.00
_cell.angle_beta   90.00
_cell.angle_gamma   90.00
#
_symmetry.space_group_name_H-M   'P 1'
#
loop_
_entity.id
_entity.type
_entity.pdbx_description
1 polymer ?
#
loop_
_entity_poly.entity_id
_entity_poly.type
_entity_poly.pdbx_seq_one_letter_code
_entity_poly.pdbx_strand_id
1 'polypeptide(L)'
;SFKPDCFPVIEKLPDPFLFLDGSRVQTKEDWARRREEILELVLNIQYGHLPEAPGNVKRKRIFSKQILHDGVTRLEKHILTMGPKNRIRSQLDLYFPANSDKSCPVILNIGWNSPVIKEINERGYIFAGFGPERFDRSEEGRPTPGAVEQAYPDMEVATLAAWAWGASRMLD
;
A
#
# COMPACT_ATOMS: atom_id res chain seq x y z
N SER A 1 -19.31 -10.78 -15.19
CA SER A 1 -18.07 -10.17 -15.68
C SER A 1 -18.38 -8.80 -16.27
N PHE A 2 -17.66 -7.82 -15.83
CA PHE A 2 -17.72 -6.45 -16.29
C PHE A 2 -17.35 -6.38 -17.78
N LYS A 3 -18.22 -5.80 -18.62
CA LYS A 3 -17.95 -5.60 -20.05
C LYS A 3 -17.80 -4.09 -20.30
N PRO A 4 -16.57 -3.57 -20.46
CA PRO A 4 -16.32 -2.13 -20.65
C PRO A 4 -17.08 -1.54 -21.82
N ASP A 5 -17.26 -2.31 -22.90
CA ASP A 5 -17.89 -1.87 -24.14
C ASP A 5 -19.41 -1.59 -24.01
N CYS A 6 -20.01 -1.88 -22.85
CA CYS A 6 -21.43 -1.62 -22.60
C CYS A 6 -21.72 -0.26 -21.99
N PHE A 7 -20.70 0.54 -21.67
CA PHE A 7 -20.88 1.84 -21.04
C PHE A 7 -20.83 2.98 -22.06
N PRO A 8 -21.67 4.01 -21.86
CA PRO A 8 -21.60 5.18 -22.70
C PRO A 8 -20.26 5.91 -22.52
N VAL A 9 -19.73 6.43 -23.60
CA VAL A 9 -18.54 7.31 -23.54
C VAL A 9 -18.94 8.61 -22.84
N ILE A 10 -18.26 8.93 -21.74
CA ILE A 10 -18.45 10.16 -20.97
C ILE A 10 -17.27 11.08 -21.29
N GLU A 11 -17.52 12.15 -22.02
CA GLU A 11 -16.47 13.11 -22.42
C GLU A 11 -16.05 14.07 -21.30
N LYS A 12 -16.91 14.26 -20.28
CA LYS A 12 -16.65 15.15 -19.16
C LYS A 12 -16.42 14.36 -17.88
N LEU A 13 -15.51 14.82 -17.04
CA LEU A 13 -15.35 14.26 -15.71
C LEU A 13 -16.68 14.37 -14.92
N PRO A 14 -17.06 13.32 -14.17
CA PRO A 14 -18.22 13.35 -13.29
C PRO A 14 -18.10 14.50 -12.27
N ASP A 15 -19.21 15.19 -11.99
CA ASP A 15 -19.24 16.19 -10.92
C ASP A 15 -19.14 15.48 -9.55
N PRO A 16 -18.07 15.69 -8.76
CA PRO A 16 -17.91 15.04 -7.47
C PRO A 16 -18.94 15.50 -6.44
N PHE A 17 -19.57 16.66 -6.66
CA PHE A 17 -20.59 17.24 -5.77
C PHE A 17 -22.03 16.90 -6.19
N LEU A 18 -22.21 15.94 -7.09
CA LEU A 18 -23.51 15.45 -7.50
C LEU A 18 -23.68 14.02 -7.02
N PHE A 19 -24.70 13.75 -6.19
CA PHE A 19 -25.05 12.39 -5.78
C PHE A 19 -25.57 11.56 -6.96
N LEU A 20 -25.60 10.24 -6.81
CA LEU A 20 -26.15 9.35 -7.83
C LEU A 20 -27.65 9.57 -8.08
N ASP A 21 -28.38 10.06 -7.08
CA ASP A 21 -29.80 10.43 -7.18
C ASP A 21 -30.05 11.79 -7.86
N GLY A 22 -28.99 12.52 -8.26
CA GLY A 22 -29.05 13.80 -8.91
C GLY A 22 -29.14 15.00 -7.95
N SER A 23 -29.22 14.80 -6.63
CA SER A 23 -29.14 15.89 -5.66
C SER A 23 -27.71 16.43 -5.51
N ARG A 24 -27.56 17.64 -5.00
CA ARG A 24 -26.24 18.30 -4.85
C ARG A 24 -25.78 18.35 -3.41
N VAL A 25 -24.47 18.16 -3.23
CA VAL A 25 -23.76 18.41 -1.98
C VAL A 25 -23.86 19.91 -1.64
N GLN A 26 -24.36 20.23 -0.46
CA GLN A 26 -24.51 21.60 0.04
C GLN A 26 -23.78 21.82 1.37
N THR A 27 -23.55 20.76 2.14
CA THR A 27 -22.93 20.80 3.47
C THR A 27 -21.71 19.89 3.54
N LYS A 28 -20.94 19.98 4.63
CA LYS A 28 -19.83 19.05 4.90
C LYS A 28 -20.32 17.63 5.16
N GLU A 29 -21.49 17.51 5.77
CA GLU A 29 -22.16 16.24 6.04
C GLU A 29 -22.61 15.57 4.75
N ASP A 30 -23.14 16.34 3.80
CA ASP A 30 -23.45 15.88 2.44
C ASP A 30 -22.19 15.40 1.74
N TRP A 31 -21.07 16.15 1.85
CA TRP A 31 -19.80 15.72 1.27
C TRP A 31 -19.30 14.39 1.87
N ALA A 32 -19.44 14.19 3.17
CA ALA A 32 -19.09 12.93 3.80
C ALA A 32 -19.87 11.75 3.20
N ARG A 33 -21.19 11.89 3.04
CA ARG A 33 -22.05 10.88 2.40
C ARG A 33 -21.67 10.65 0.93
N ARG A 34 -21.44 11.75 0.18
CA ARG A 34 -21.04 11.62 -1.24
C ARG A 34 -19.69 10.94 -1.39
N ARG A 35 -18.75 11.23 -0.50
CA ARG A 35 -17.45 10.55 -0.48
C ARG A 35 -17.59 9.04 -0.26
N GLU A 36 -18.45 8.61 0.66
CA GLU A 36 -18.72 7.17 0.85
C GLU A 36 -19.37 6.54 -0.38
N GLU A 37 -20.31 7.22 -1.03
CA GLU A 37 -20.93 6.76 -2.27
C GLU A 37 -19.91 6.57 -3.41
N ILE A 38 -19.00 7.54 -3.57
CA ILE A 38 -17.90 7.44 -4.55
C ILE A 38 -16.94 6.29 -4.17
N LEU A 39 -16.57 6.20 -2.91
CA LEU A 39 -15.64 5.18 -2.42
C LEU A 39 -16.20 3.77 -2.67
N GLU A 40 -17.49 3.56 -2.38
CA GLU A 40 -18.16 2.27 -2.59
C GLU A 40 -18.15 1.86 -4.07
N LEU A 41 -18.42 2.81 -4.98
CA LEU A 41 -18.31 2.56 -6.42
C LEU A 41 -16.89 2.15 -6.83
N VAL A 42 -15.90 2.87 -6.36
CA VAL A 42 -14.49 2.63 -6.70
C VAL A 42 -14.01 1.29 -6.14
N LEU A 43 -14.37 0.97 -4.91
CA LEU A 43 -14.01 -0.31 -4.29
C LEU A 43 -14.69 -1.48 -5.01
N ASN A 44 -15.98 -1.40 -5.28
CA ASN A 44 -16.72 -2.50 -5.92
C ASN A 44 -16.30 -2.75 -7.37
N ILE A 45 -15.87 -1.72 -8.11
CA ILE A 45 -15.59 -1.83 -9.54
C ILE A 45 -14.11 -2.04 -9.83
N GLN A 46 -13.21 -1.36 -9.09
CA GLN A 46 -11.81 -1.24 -9.47
C GLN A 46 -10.84 -1.90 -8.49
N TYR A 47 -11.01 -1.73 -7.18
CA TYR A 47 -9.97 -2.11 -6.22
C TYR A 47 -10.33 -3.31 -5.35
N GLY A 48 -11.62 -3.63 -5.19
CA GLY A 48 -12.07 -4.58 -4.18
C GLY A 48 -11.96 -3.98 -2.76
N HIS A 49 -12.37 -4.76 -1.77
CA HIS A 49 -12.32 -4.38 -0.38
C HIS A 49 -11.06 -4.93 0.30
N LEU A 50 -10.38 -4.08 1.08
CA LEU A 50 -9.18 -4.49 1.81
C LEU A 50 -9.54 -5.37 3.01
N PRO A 51 -8.76 -6.44 3.27
CA PRO A 51 -8.85 -7.14 4.54
C PRO A 51 -8.56 -6.19 5.71
N GLU A 52 -9.21 -6.43 6.84
CA GLU A 52 -8.87 -5.72 8.07
C GLU A 52 -7.41 -5.94 8.48
N ALA A 53 -6.91 -5.04 9.34
CA ALA A 53 -5.58 -5.20 9.91
C ALA A 53 -5.52 -6.50 10.73
N PRO A 54 -4.58 -7.41 10.44
CA PRO A 54 -4.60 -8.76 11.02
C PRO A 54 -4.23 -8.81 12.50
N GLY A 55 -3.73 -7.72 13.09
CA GLY A 55 -3.35 -7.62 14.51
C GLY A 55 -2.21 -8.55 14.95
N ASN A 56 -1.58 -9.27 14.02
CA ASN A 56 -0.54 -10.27 14.34
C ASN A 56 0.76 -10.05 13.56
N VAL A 57 1.07 -8.80 13.19
CA VAL A 57 2.32 -8.48 12.49
C VAL A 57 3.52 -8.76 13.41
N LYS A 58 4.43 -9.61 12.95
CA LYS A 58 5.67 -9.95 13.66
C LYS A 58 6.85 -9.54 12.81
N ARG A 59 7.83 -8.89 13.44
CA ARG A 59 9.05 -8.41 12.80
C ARG A 59 10.27 -9.16 13.31
N LYS A 60 11.11 -9.61 12.39
CA LYS A 60 12.43 -10.19 12.68
C LYS A 60 13.50 -9.48 11.85
N ARG A 61 14.47 -8.83 12.52
CA ARG A 61 15.64 -8.29 11.84
C ARG A 61 16.55 -9.43 11.39
N ILE A 62 16.91 -9.43 10.12
CA ILE A 62 17.77 -10.46 9.50
C ILE A 62 19.13 -9.93 9.08
N PHE A 63 19.28 -8.61 8.98
CA PHE A 63 20.52 -7.97 8.58
C PHE A 63 20.61 -6.57 9.17
N SER A 64 21.83 -6.14 9.51
CA SER A 64 22.15 -4.75 9.86
C SER A 64 23.57 -4.40 9.41
N LYS A 65 23.72 -3.25 8.77
CA LYS A 65 25.00 -2.65 8.42
C LYS A 65 25.02 -1.20 8.87
N GLN A 66 25.98 -0.84 9.71
CA GLN A 66 26.02 0.45 10.41
C GLN A 66 26.16 1.64 9.46
N ILE A 67 27.05 1.54 8.48
CA ILE A 67 27.26 2.62 7.51
C ILE A 67 27.46 1.98 6.14
N LEU A 68 26.73 2.48 5.14
CA LEU A 68 26.92 2.13 3.74
C LEU A 68 28.08 2.93 3.12
N HIS A 69 28.41 2.66 1.87
CA HIS A 69 29.50 3.32 1.15
C HIS A 69 29.29 4.83 0.95
N ASP A 70 28.05 5.31 1.08
CA ASP A 70 27.71 6.73 1.02
C ASP A 70 28.10 7.52 2.28
N GLY A 71 28.50 6.83 3.35
CA GLY A 71 28.95 7.42 4.62
C GLY A 71 27.83 7.99 5.50
N VAL A 72 26.58 8.02 5.03
CA VAL A 72 25.45 8.69 5.71
C VAL A 72 24.26 7.77 5.97
N THR A 73 24.27 6.57 5.44
CA THR A 73 23.15 5.62 5.52
C THR A 73 23.50 4.39 6.34
N ARG A 74 22.65 4.03 7.29
CA ARG A 74 22.64 2.74 7.99
C ARG A 74 21.49 1.89 7.47
N LEU A 75 21.75 0.65 7.08
CA LEU A 75 20.76 -0.27 6.54
C LEU A 75 20.37 -1.35 7.53
N GLU A 76 19.08 -1.57 7.71
CA GLU A 76 18.54 -2.76 8.34
C GLU A 76 17.55 -3.47 7.40
N LYS A 77 17.57 -4.81 7.40
CA LYS A 77 16.59 -5.62 6.69
C LYS A 77 15.78 -6.45 7.67
N HIS A 78 14.50 -6.43 7.51
CA HIS A 78 13.53 -7.11 8.37
C HIS A 78 12.65 -8.04 7.54
N ILE A 79 12.26 -9.17 8.16
CA ILE A 79 11.16 -9.98 7.66
C ILE A 79 9.95 -9.73 8.54
N LEU A 80 8.84 -9.38 7.90
CA LEU A 80 7.53 -9.30 8.52
C LEU A 80 6.74 -10.56 8.16
N THR A 81 6.02 -11.09 9.14
CA THR A 81 5.04 -12.17 8.96
C THR A 81 3.71 -11.73 9.53
N MET A 82 2.61 -11.99 8.81
CA MET A 82 1.31 -11.44 9.13
C MET A 82 0.16 -12.26 8.52
N GLY A 83 -1.06 -11.85 8.85
CA GLY A 83 -2.28 -12.41 8.29
C GLY A 83 -2.68 -13.77 8.88
N PRO A 84 -3.72 -14.42 8.32
CA PRO A 84 -4.21 -15.70 8.81
C PRO A 84 -3.11 -16.76 8.86
N LYS A 85 -2.93 -17.37 10.02
CA LYS A 85 -1.88 -18.39 10.26
C LYS A 85 -0.45 -17.93 9.91
N ASN A 86 -0.17 -16.61 9.91
CA ASN A 86 1.11 -15.99 9.52
C ASN A 86 1.57 -16.39 8.10
N ARG A 87 0.65 -16.54 7.16
CA ARG A 87 0.96 -17.02 5.79
C ARG A 87 1.59 -15.95 4.90
N ILE A 88 1.32 -14.67 5.17
CA ILE A 88 1.91 -13.57 4.39
C ILE A 88 3.27 -13.24 4.98
N ARG A 89 4.29 -13.21 4.11
CA ARG A 89 5.65 -12.89 4.49
C ARG A 89 6.25 -11.91 3.51
N SER A 90 6.76 -10.78 4.02
CA SER A 90 7.42 -9.76 3.21
C SER A 90 8.69 -9.27 3.87
N GLN A 91 9.60 -8.71 3.07
CA GLN A 91 10.79 -8.05 3.55
C GLN A 91 10.54 -6.54 3.59
N LEU A 92 11.11 -5.89 4.59
CA LEU A 92 11.16 -4.45 4.75
C LEU A 92 12.62 -4.03 4.90
N ASP A 93 13.09 -3.16 4.02
CA ASP A 93 14.42 -2.56 4.09
C ASP A 93 14.31 -1.15 4.65
N LEU A 94 15.02 -0.88 5.75
CA LEU A 94 15.03 0.42 6.42
C LEU A 94 16.39 1.07 6.28
N TYR A 95 16.42 2.22 5.67
CA TYR A 95 17.61 3.04 5.48
C TYR A 95 17.52 4.25 6.41
N PHE A 96 18.35 4.24 7.45
CA PHE A 96 18.37 5.27 8.48
C PHE A 96 19.48 6.27 8.21
N PRO A 97 19.34 7.54 8.62
CA PRO A 97 20.49 8.43 8.80
C PRO A 97 21.51 7.80 9.75
N ALA A 98 22.76 7.70 9.35
CA ALA A 98 23.79 6.96 10.10
C ALA A 98 24.01 7.49 11.54
N ASN A 99 23.86 8.80 11.73
CA ASN A 99 24.14 9.49 13.00
C ASN A 99 22.86 9.89 13.75
N SER A 100 21.71 9.28 13.47
CA SER A 100 20.46 9.64 14.14
C SER A 100 20.14 8.65 15.25
N ASP A 101 20.20 9.14 16.49
CA ASP A 101 19.70 8.45 17.70
C ASP A 101 18.26 8.87 18.05
N LYS A 102 17.66 9.73 17.23
CA LYS A 102 16.32 10.29 17.44
C LYS A 102 15.26 9.60 16.59
N SER A 103 14.02 9.75 17.00
CA SER A 103 12.87 9.41 16.16
C SER A 103 12.91 10.27 14.89
N CYS A 104 12.91 9.62 13.73
CA CYS A 104 12.93 10.28 12.43
C CYS A 104 11.62 9.98 11.69
N PRO A 105 11.10 10.94 10.92
CA PRO A 105 9.98 10.66 10.04
C PRO A 105 10.36 9.65 8.96
N VAL A 106 9.38 8.88 8.50
CA VAL A 106 9.57 7.78 7.54
C VAL A 106 8.94 8.13 6.20
N ILE A 107 9.67 7.90 5.13
CA ILE A 107 9.14 7.86 3.76
C ILE A 107 9.02 6.39 3.37
N LEU A 108 7.78 5.90 3.28
CA LEU A 108 7.49 4.54 2.82
C LEU A 108 7.41 4.53 1.30
N ASN A 109 8.18 3.64 0.68
CA ASN A 109 8.23 3.46 -0.76
C ASN A 109 7.74 2.07 -1.16
N ILE A 110 6.86 2.04 -2.18
CA ILE A 110 6.48 0.79 -2.84
C ILE A 110 7.56 0.45 -3.86
N GLY A 111 8.49 -0.41 -3.46
CA GLY A 111 9.71 -0.77 -4.17
C GLY A 111 10.91 -0.84 -3.23
N TRP A 112 11.94 -1.58 -3.63
CA TRP A 112 13.09 -1.90 -2.79
C TRP A 112 14.11 -0.77 -2.65
N ASN A 113 14.21 0.08 -3.66
CA ASN A 113 15.31 1.02 -3.79
C ASN A 113 14.86 2.36 -4.39
N SER A 114 15.66 3.37 -4.17
CA SER A 114 15.48 4.69 -4.77
C SER A 114 16.85 5.34 -4.98
N PRO A 115 17.07 6.05 -6.08
CA PRO A 115 18.32 6.76 -6.31
C PRO A 115 18.55 7.93 -5.32
N VAL A 116 17.48 8.37 -4.62
CA VAL A 116 17.52 9.51 -3.69
C VAL A 116 17.55 9.10 -2.21
N ILE A 117 17.89 7.83 -1.88
CA ILE A 117 17.98 7.38 -0.47
C ILE A 117 18.95 8.23 0.32
N LYS A 118 20.13 8.54 -0.25
CA LYS A 118 21.14 9.36 0.38
C LYS A 118 20.58 10.73 0.77
N GLU A 119 19.98 11.43 -0.17
CA GLU A 119 19.37 12.75 0.04
C GLU A 119 18.23 12.73 1.05
N ILE A 120 17.45 11.66 1.09
CA ILE A 120 16.41 11.44 2.09
C ILE A 120 17.05 11.34 3.49
N ASN A 121 18.09 10.51 3.64
CA ASN A 121 18.78 10.35 4.91
C ASN A 121 19.55 11.61 5.34
N GLU A 122 20.18 12.34 4.43
CA GLU A 122 20.84 13.63 4.72
C GLU A 122 19.87 14.68 5.27
N ARG A 123 18.60 14.61 4.88
CA ARG A 123 17.51 15.46 5.40
C ARG A 123 16.89 14.94 6.70
N GLY A 124 17.41 13.86 7.26
CA GLY A 124 16.96 13.29 8.54
C GLY A 124 15.72 12.39 8.46
N TYR A 125 15.35 11.90 7.27
CA TYR A 125 14.25 10.96 7.10
C TYR A 125 14.77 9.53 7.00
N ILE A 126 13.96 8.57 7.47
CA ILE A 126 14.14 7.14 7.18
C ILE A 126 13.49 6.85 5.83
N PHE A 127 14.21 6.16 4.94
CA PHE A 127 13.59 5.54 3.77
C PHE A 127 13.24 4.09 4.11
N ALA A 128 12.00 3.70 3.87
CA ALA A 128 11.49 2.36 4.06
C ALA A 128 11.02 1.78 2.72
N GLY A 129 11.65 0.71 2.25
CA GLY A 129 11.32 0.06 0.98
C GLY A 129 10.86 -1.38 1.16
N PHE A 130 9.82 -1.78 0.43
CA PHE A 130 9.36 -3.16 0.38
C PHE A 130 8.93 -3.56 -1.03
N GLY A 131 8.98 -4.89 -1.33
CA GLY A 131 8.54 -5.41 -2.62
C GLY A 131 7.05 -5.70 -2.64
N PRO A 132 6.28 -4.97 -3.44
CA PRO A 132 4.83 -5.16 -3.54
C PRO A 132 4.46 -6.52 -4.14
N GLU A 133 5.32 -7.11 -4.95
CA GLU A 133 5.17 -8.44 -5.56
C GLU A 133 5.01 -9.59 -4.53
N ARG A 134 5.29 -9.33 -3.26
CA ARG A 134 5.05 -10.27 -2.16
C ARG A 134 3.59 -10.34 -1.73
N PHE A 135 2.83 -9.31 -2.01
CA PHE A 135 1.40 -9.23 -1.68
C PHE A 135 0.53 -9.67 -2.83
N ASP A 136 0.82 -9.15 -3.99
CA ASP A 136 0.26 -9.59 -5.25
C ASP A 136 1.18 -9.14 -6.39
N ARG A 137 1.14 -9.83 -7.51
CA ARG A 137 1.92 -9.47 -8.70
C ARG A 137 0.98 -8.95 -9.78
N SER A 138 1.38 -7.93 -10.50
CA SER A 138 0.61 -7.27 -11.57
C SER A 138 0.80 -7.91 -12.96
N GLU A 139 1.04 -9.22 -13.05
CA GLU A 139 1.28 -9.88 -14.36
C GLU A 139 -0.02 -10.48 -14.90
N GLU A 140 -0.43 -10.09 -16.09
CA GLU A 140 -1.56 -10.70 -16.80
C GLU A 140 -1.32 -12.20 -17.07
N GLY A 141 -2.38 -12.97 -17.01
CA GLY A 141 -2.36 -14.42 -17.32
C GLY A 141 -1.73 -15.30 -16.25
N ARG A 142 -1.62 -14.84 -15.02
CA ARG A 142 -1.01 -15.58 -13.94
C ARG A 142 -1.91 -16.68 -13.39
N PRO A 143 -1.41 -17.91 -13.34
CA PRO A 143 -2.16 -19.03 -12.76
C PRO A 143 -2.13 -19.07 -11.21
N THR A 144 -1.26 -18.27 -10.57
CA THR A 144 -1.05 -18.36 -9.12
C THR A 144 -1.53 -17.08 -8.43
N PRO A 145 -2.50 -17.16 -7.50
CA PRO A 145 -2.97 -16.04 -6.71
C PRO A 145 -1.84 -15.39 -5.89
N GLY A 146 -1.95 -14.09 -5.61
CA GLY A 146 -1.06 -13.36 -4.72
C GLY A 146 -1.17 -13.82 -3.25
N ALA A 147 -0.23 -13.41 -2.40
CA ALA A 147 -0.22 -13.84 -1.01
C ALA A 147 -1.44 -13.35 -0.21
N VAL A 148 -1.95 -12.15 -0.52
CA VAL A 148 -3.17 -11.61 0.11
C VAL A 148 -4.37 -12.41 -0.32
N GLU A 149 -4.54 -12.67 -1.60
CA GLU A 149 -5.63 -13.45 -2.18
C GLU A 149 -5.66 -14.89 -1.63
N GLN A 150 -4.48 -15.54 -1.52
CA GLN A 150 -4.36 -16.86 -0.90
C GLN A 150 -4.70 -16.87 0.59
N ALA A 151 -4.40 -15.78 1.30
CA ALA A 151 -4.67 -15.66 2.73
C ALA A 151 -6.13 -15.33 3.05
N TYR A 152 -6.80 -14.63 2.11
CA TYR A 152 -8.18 -14.15 2.23
C TYR A 152 -9.00 -14.56 0.98
N PRO A 153 -9.22 -15.88 0.77
CA PRO A 153 -9.80 -16.41 -0.47
C PRO A 153 -11.24 -15.97 -0.74
N ASP A 154 -11.94 -15.51 0.29
CA ASP A 154 -13.35 -15.07 0.20
C ASP A 154 -13.47 -13.56 -0.11
N MET A 155 -12.35 -12.88 -0.34
CA MET A 155 -12.30 -11.44 -0.62
C MET A 155 -11.79 -11.17 -2.05
N GLU A 156 -12.47 -10.27 -2.75
CA GLU A 156 -11.98 -9.73 -4.01
C GLU A 156 -11.08 -8.53 -3.73
N VAL A 157 -9.77 -8.72 -3.90
CA VAL A 157 -8.75 -7.68 -3.68
C VAL A 157 -7.93 -7.52 -4.95
N ALA A 158 -8.02 -6.38 -5.61
CA ALA A 158 -7.21 -6.10 -6.78
C ALA A 158 -5.73 -5.84 -6.40
N THR A 159 -4.82 -6.03 -7.34
CA THR A 159 -3.37 -5.92 -7.16
C THR A 159 -2.93 -4.64 -6.44
N LEU A 160 -3.42 -3.48 -6.87
CA LEU A 160 -3.05 -2.19 -6.24
C LEU A 160 -3.58 -2.08 -4.81
N ALA A 161 -4.75 -2.65 -4.54
CA ALA A 161 -5.30 -2.70 -3.19
C ALA A 161 -4.47 -3.62 -2.28
N ALA A 162 -4.04 -4.79 -2.78
CA ALA A 162 -3.14 -5.69 -2.06
C ALA A 162 -1.80 -5.00 -1.72
N TRP A 163 -1.25 -4.20 -2.65
CA TRP A 163 -0.04 -3.41 -2.41
C TRP A 163 -0.25 -2.33 -1.35
N ALA A 164 -1.37 -1.61 -1.41
CA ALA A 164 -1.74 -0.60 -0.41
C ALA A 164 -1.95 -1.22 0.98
N TRP A 165 -2.60 -2.38 1.04
CA TRP A 165 -2.74 -3.14 2.27
C TRP A 165 -1.38 -3.55 2.83
N GLY A 166 -0.50 -4.08 1.99
CA GLY A 166 0.88 -4.40 2.34
C GLY A 166 1.65 -3.20 2.89
N ALA A 167 1.57 -2.05 2.21
CA ALA A 167 2.18 -0.80 2.65
C ALA A 167 1.71 -0.39 4.06
N SER A 168 0.42 -0.49 4.32
CA SER A 168 -0.14 -0.21 5.64
C SER A 168 0.42 -1.15 6.71
N ARG A 169 0.61 -2.43 6.39
CA ARG A 169 1.21 -3.42 7.32
C ARG A 169 2.70 -3.22 7.58
N MET A 170 3.41 -2.50 6.71
CA MET A 170 4.81 -2.14 6.97
C MET A 170 4.96 -1.10 8.08
N LEU A 171 3.88 -0.40 8.43
CA LEU A 171 3.85 0.64 9.46
C LEU A 171 3.36 0.12 10.84
N ASP A 172 2.80 -1.09 10.89
CA ASP A 172 2.39 -1.76 12.14
C ASP A 172 3.62 -2.30 12.90
#